data_6d761ea0fb63b712e8adbe8348a3f48d
#
_entry.id   6d761ea0fb63b712e8adbe8348a3f48d
#
_cell.length_a   1.000
_cell.length_b   1.000
_cell.length_c   1.000
_cell.angle_alpha   90.00
_cell.angle_beta   90.00
_cell.angle_gamma   90.00
#
_symmetry.space_group_name_H-M   'P 1'
#
loop_
_entity.id
_entity.type
_entity.pdbx_description
1 polymer ?
#
loop_
_entity_poly.entity_id
_entity_poly.type
_entity_poly.pdbx_seq_one_letter_code
_entity_poly.pdbx_strand_id
1 'polypeptide(L)'
;MNEKSKVMLSYVPHGIPEDKFFPINELDVEKWKKLQGYRKSVFHDKDKDFVVFWNNRNIRRKVPSDVILAYKTFCDTLPKEKSDKCVLLMHTQPVDQNGTDLPVVVNEICPDYDIVFSHQKIDDEQLNFLYNIADVTINMASNEGFGLGTVESLMAGTPITT
;
A
#
# COMPACT_ATOMS: atom_id res chain seq x y z
N MET A 1 -42.80 27.40 24.93
CA MET A 1 -42.88 26.46 23.80
C MET A 1 -41.49 26.12 23.34
N ASN A 2 -40.99 24.94 23.64
CA ASN A 2 -39.64 24.53 23.17
C ASN A 2 -39.76 24.09 21.69
N GLU A 3 -39.23 24.90 20.80
CA GLU A 3 -39.00 24.44 19.43
C GLU A 3 -37.97 23.32 19.47
N LYS A 4 -38.41 22.08 19.26
CA LYS A 4 -37.54 20.96 19.04
C LYS A 4 -36.83 21.21 17.72
N SER A 5 -35.53 21.54 17.77
CA SER A 5 -34.69 21.61 16.57
C SER A 5 -34.85 20.31 15.81
N LYS A 6 -35.34 20.35 14.59
CA LYS A 6 -35.38 19.18 13.69
C LYS A 6 -33.95 18.87 13.29
N VAL A 7 -33.39 17.82 13.88
CA VAL A 7 -32.12 17.25 13.40
C VAL A 7 -32.38 16.58 12.05
N MET A 8 -31.75 17.09 11.00
CA MET A 8 -31.74 16.43 9.70
C MET A 8 -30.55 15.47 9.67
N LEU A 9 -30.86 14.20 9.37
CA LEU A 9 -29.85 13.19 9.12
C LEU A 9 -29.84 12.88 7.62
N SER A 10 -28.66 12.91 7.00
CA SER A 10 -28.46 12.50 5.61
C SER A 10 -27.29 11.55 5.52
N TYR A 11 -27.39 10.58 4.62
CA TYR A 11 -26.28 9.70 4.27
C TYR A 11 -25.42 10.38 3.19
N VAL A 12 -24.13 10.54 3.49
CA VAL A 12 -23.14 11.03 2.53
C VAL A 12 -22.15 9.88 2.29
N PRO A 13 -22.19 9.22 1.13
CA PRO A 13 -21.26 8.14 0.84
C PRO A 13 -19.85 8.67 0.67
N HIS A 14 -18.84 7.85 0.99
CA HIS A 14 -17.48 8.12 0.61
C HIS A 14 -17.32 8.05 -0.90
N GLY A 15 -16.44 8.91 -1.43
CA GLY A 15 -16.02 8.90 -2.81
C GLY A 15 -14.51 9.15 -2.90
N ILE A 16 -13.90 8.68 -3.96
CA ILE A 16 -12.50 8.97 -4.28
C ILE A 16 -12.49 9.73 -5.61
N PRO A 17 -11.80 10.88 -5.69
CA PRO A 17 -11.71 11.64 -6.94
C PRO A 17 -11.01 10.82 -8.03
N GLU A 18 -11.66 10.68 -9.18
CA GLU A 18 -11.14 9.91 -10.32
C GLU A 18 -9.90 10.54 -10.98
N ASP A 19 -9.70 11.83 -10.78
CA ASP A 19 -8.55 12.57 -11.26
C ASP A 19 -7.27 12.34 -10.44
N LYS A 20 -7.38 11.70 -9.27
CA LYS A 20 -6.24 11.43 -8.36
C LYS A 20 -5.67 10.03 -8.50
N PHE A 21 -6.54 9.03 -8.70
CA PHE A 21 -6.15 7.63 -8.79
C PHE A 21 -6.61 7.05 -10.11
N PHE A 22 -5.67 6.68 -10.96
CA PHE A 22 -5.92 6.17 -12.31
C PHE A 22 -4.73 5.33 -12.78
N PRO A 23 -4.95 4.39 -13.72
CA PRO A 23 -3.87 3.61 -14.32
C PRO A 23 -2.93 4.48 -15.15
N ILE A 24 -1.63 4.30 -14.97
CA ILE A 24 -0.60 4.94 -15.79
C ILE A 24 -0.01 3.88 -16.72
N ASN A 25 -0.04 4.14 -18.01
CA ASN A 25 0.46 3.23 -19.02
C ASN A 25 1.46 3.92 -19.97
N GLU A 26 2.12 3.14 -20.79
CA GLU A 26 3.16 3.60 -21.72
C GLU A 26 2.67 4.59 -22.79
N LEU A 27 1.36 4.69 -23.01
CA LEU A 27 0.79 5.62 -23.98
C LEU A 27 0.87 7.08 -23.50
N ASP A 28 0.83 7.30 -22.18
CA ASP A 28 1.17 8.60 -21.57
C ASP A 28 2.66 8.65 -21.26
N VAL A 29 3.45 8.93 -22.28
CA VAL A 29 4.92 8.89 -22.22
C VAL A 29 5.50 9.74 -21.10
N GLU A 30 4.90 10.90 -20.81
CA GLU A 30 5.39 11.80 -19.76
C GLU A 30 5.14 11.22 -18.36
N LYS A 31 3.92 10.78 -18.08
CA LYS A 31 3.59 10.16 -16.79
C LYS A 31 4.32 8.84 -16.60
N TRP A 32 4.41 8.03 -17.66
CA TRP A 32 5.18 6.78 -17.63
C TRP A 32 6.64 7.01 -17.27
N LYS A 33 7.29 8.00 -17.87
CA LYS A 33 8.69 8.36 -17.53
C LYS A 33 8.84 8.80 -16.09
N LYS A 34 7.91 9.61 -15.57
CA LYS A 34 7.89 10.01 -14.15
C LYS A 34 7.71 8.79 -13.25
N LEU A 35 6.76 7.90 -13.55
CA LEU A 35 6.52 6.65 -12.82
C LEU A 35 7.76 5.78 -12.76
N GLN A 36 8.45 5.57 -13.90
CA GLN A 36 9.69 4.77 -13.94
C GLN A 36 10.82 5.43 -13.12
N GLY A 37 10.94 6.75 -13.18
CA GLY A 37 11.89 7.49 -12.34
C GLY A 37 11.57 7.34 -10.85
N TYR A 38 10.30 7.42 -10.48
CA TYR A 38 9.84 7.23 -9.10
C TYR A 38 10.08 5.79 -8.61
N ARG A 39 9.77 4.78 -9.43
CA ARG A 39 10.05 3.36 -9.15
C ARG A 39 11.53 3.14 -8.83
N LYS A 40 12.44 3.69 -9.64
CA LYS A 40 13.88 3.60 -9.40
C LYS A 40 14.28 4.22 -8.05
N SER A 41 13.74 5.38 -7.73
CA SER A 41 14.03 6.04 -6.44
C SER A 41 13.53 5.23 -5.25
N VAL A 42 12.33 4.63 -5.34
CA VAL A 42 11.73 3.80 -4.28
C VAL A 42 12.57 2.55 -4.00
N PHE A 43 13.09 1.91 -5.03
CA PHE A 43 13.85 0.66 -4.90
C PHE A 43 15.37 0.85 -4.97
N HIS A 44 15.87 2.10 -4.92
CA HIS A 44 17.31 2.41 -4.97
C HIS A 44 18.00 1.72 -6.15
N ASP A 45 17.41 1.85 -7.34
CA ASP A 45 17.84 1.23 -8.60
C ASP A 45 17.91 -0.31 -8.59
N LYS A 46 17.43 -0.97 -7.53
CA LYS A 46 17.27 -2.43 -7.54
C LYS A 46 16.18 -2.84 -8.53
N ASP A 47 16.50 -3.88 -9.31
CA ASP A 47 15.56 -4.47 -10.24
C ASP A 47 14.61 -5.41 -9.51
N LYS A 48 13.32 -5.05 -9.46
CA LYS A 48 12.26 -5.80 -8.80
C LYS A 48 11.17 -6.15 -9.80
N ASP A 49 10.90 -7.44 -9.95
CA ASP A 49 9.93 -7.96 -10.93
C ASP A 49 8.52 -8.08 -10.35
N PHE A 50 8.40 -8.21 -9.02
CA PHE A 50 7.10 -8.36 -8.35
C PHE A 50 7.03 -7.55 -7.06
N VAL A 51 6.08 -6.61 -7.03
CA VAL A 51 5.88 -5.66 -5.95
C VAL A 51 4.54 -5.91 -5.26
N VAL A 52 4.60 -6.35 -4.01
CA VAL A 52 3.44 -6.40 -3.11
C VAL A 52 3.36 -5.06 -2.37
N PHE A 53 2.23 -4.38 -2.41
CA PHE A 53 2.07 -3.07 -1.78
C PHE A 53 1.09 -3.13 -0.60
N TRP A 54 1.45 -2.49 0.50
CA TRP A 54 0.61 -2.31 1.67
C TRP A 54 0.58 -0.84 2.08
N ASN A 55 -0.60 -0.21 2.02
CA ASN A 55 -0.82 1.19 2.37
C ASN A 55 -1.79 1.29 3.53
N ASN A 56 -1.29 1.38 4.74
CA ASN A 56 -2.09 1.54 5.95
C ASN A 56 -1.26 2.15 7.08
N ARG A 57 -1.93 2.73 8.07
CA ARG A 57 -1.28 3.08 9.33
C ARG A 57 -0.86 1.82 10.08
N ASN A 58 0.32 1.85 10.68
CA ASN A 58 0.82 0.79 11.55
C ASN A 58 0.05 0.79 12.88
N ILE A 59 -1.09 0.11 12.91
CA ILE A 59 -1.94 -0.09 14.09
C ILE A 59 -2.49 -1.51 14.14
N ARG A 60 -2.84 -1.97 15.35
CA ARG A 60 -3.21 -3.36 15.63
C ARG A 60 -4.24 -3.95 14.64
N ARG A 61 -5.34 -3.23 14.35
CA ARG A 61 -6.40 -3.75 13.47
C ARG A 61 -5.98 -3.94 12.00
N LYS A 62 -4.86 -3.34 11.60
CA LYS A 62 -4.30 -3.44 10.24
C LYS A 62 -3.32 -4.61 10.08
N VAL A 63 -3.01 -5.28 11.19
CA VAL A 63 -2.20 -6.51 11.28
C VAL A 63 -0.91 -6.50 10.44
N PRO A 64 -0.08 -5.45 10.52
CA PRO A 64 1.09 -5.30 9.63
C PRO A 64 2.11 -6.43 9.77
N SER A 65 2.22 -7.03 10.96
CA SER A 65 3.12 -8.19 11.18
C SER A 65 2.66 -9.43 10.42
N ASP A 66 1.32 -9.64 10.34
CA ASP A 66 0.76 -10.76 9.59
C ASP A 66 0.93 -10.57 8.08
N VAL A 67 0.91 -9.31 7.60
CA VAL A 67 1.26 -8.97 6.21
C VAL A 67 2.71 -9.35 5.89
N ILE A 68 3.65 -9.03 6.79
CA ILE A 68 5.07 -9.41 6.64
C ILE A 68 5.21 -10.94 6.63
N LEU A 69 4.51 -11.65 7.53
CA LEU A 69 4.53 -13.11 7.58
C LEU A 69 3.91 -13.74 6.32
N ALA A 70 2.81 -13.18 5.81
CA ALA A 70 2.18 -13.63 4.58
C ALA A 70 3.11 -13.45 3.37
N TYR A 71 3.77 -12.29 3.27
CA TYR A 71 4.77 -12.03 2.24
C TYR A 71 5.95 -13.01 2.32
N LYS A 72 6.49 -13.23 3.53
CA LYS A 72 7.53 -14.26 3.74
C LYS A 72 7.06 -15.63 3.27
N THR A 73 5.88 -16.06 3.71
CA THR A 73 5.30 -17.35 3.33
C THR A 73 5.17 -17.50 1.82
N PHE A 74 4.74 -16.44 1.13
CA PHE A 74 4.69 -16.39 -0.33
C PHE A 74 6.09 -16.57 -0.93
N CYS A 75 7.08 -15.80 -0.48
CA CYS A 75 8.45 -15.89 -0.98
C CYS A 75 9.08 -17.28 -0.76
N ASP A 76 8.78 -17.92 0.38
CA ASP A 76 9.25 -19.30 0.70
C ASP A 76 8.75 -20.34 -0.31
N THR A 77 7.66 -20.08 -1.04
CA THR A 77 7.14 -20.97 -2.10
C THR A 77 7.86 -20.81 -3.43
N LEU A 78 8.68 -19.79 -3.59
CA LEU A 78 9.33 -19.45 -4.85
C LEU A 78 10.76 -19.95 -4.90
N PRO A 79 11.28 -20.27 -6.12
CA PRO A 79 12.73 -20.40 -6.31
C PRO A 79 13.44 -19.11 -5.90
N LYS A 80 14.67 -19.24 -5.34
CA LYS A 80 15.42 -18.12 -4.80
C LYS A 80 15.60 -16.97 -5.81
N GLU A 81 15.91 -17.27 -7.06
CA GLU A 81 16.06 -16.29 -8.13
C GLU A 81 14.81 -15.45 -8.39
N LYS A 82 13.60 -15.99 -8.07
CA LYS A 82 12.33 -15.27 -8.16
C LYS A 82 12.04 -14.49 -6.89
N SER A 83 12.24 -15.12 -5.73
CA SER A 83 12.01 -14.41 -4.46
C SER A 83 12.94 -13.21 -4.27
N ASP A 84 14.19 -13.27 -4.75
CA ASP A 84 15.13 -12.14 -4.73
C ASP A 84 14.65 -10.95 -5.59
N LYS A 85 13.74 -11.20 -6.55
CA LYS A 85 13.10 -10.18 -7.39
C LYS A 85 11.78 -9.67 -6.84
N CYS A 86 11.28 -10.25 -5.75
CA CYS A 86 10.09 -9.75 -5.06
C CYS A 86 10.47 -8.64 -4.07
N VAL A 87 9.49 -7.78 -3.75
CA VAL A 87 9.60 -6.79 -2.68
C VAL A 87 8.24 -6.53 -2.05
N LEU A 88 8.20 -6.41 -0.72
CA LEU A 88 7.05 -5.86 -0.01
C LEU A 88 7.31 -4.37 0.23
N LEU A 89 6.51 -3.52 -0.40
CA LEU A 89 6.53 -2.07 -0.20
C LEU A 89 5.46 -1.69 0.81
N MET A 90 5.86 -1.14 1.95
CA MET A 90 4.95 -0.72 3.01
C MET A 90 4.94 0.80 3.15
N HIS A 91 3.84 1.44 2.75
CA HIS A 91 3.66 2.88 2.99
C HIS A 91 3.03 3.10 4.37
N THR A 92 3.88 3.34 5.35
CA THR A 92 3.51 3.48 6.76
C THR A 92 4.65 4.05 7.61
N GLN A 93 4.34 4.50 8.81
CA GLN A 93 5.37 4.72 9.83
C GLN A 93 5.87 3.35 10.35
N PRO A 94 7.18 3.05 10.20
CA PRO A 94 7.72 1.75 10.61
C PRO A 94 7.54 1.46 12.12
N VAL A 95 7.57 2.51 12.94
CA VAL A 95 7.32 2.45 14.38
C VAL A 95 6.19 3.39 14.74
N ASP A 96 5.11 2.88 15.34
CA ASP A 96 3.97 3.66 15.82
C ASP A 96 3.64 3.23 17.26
N GLN A 97 3.40 4.19 18.15
CA GLN A 97 3.08 3.91 19.56
C GLN A 97 1.81 3.06 19.77
N ASN A 98 0.90 3.05 18.78
CA ASN A 98 -0.32 2.24 18.78
C ASN A 98 -0.21 1.00 17.89
N GLY A 99 1.00 0.72 17.41
CA GLY A 99 1.31 -0.35 16.48
C GLY A 99 2.45 -1.23 16.94
N THR A 100 3.33 -1.56 16.02
CA THR A 100 4.44 -2.48 16.21
C THR A 100 5.73 -1.82 15.72
N ASP A 101 6.88 -2.22 16.27
CA ASP A 101 8.20 -1.94 15.69
C ASP A 101 8.42 -2.89 14.51
N LEU A 102 8.07 -2.43 13.31
CA LEU A 102 8.12 -3.25 12.10
C LEU A 102 9.56 -3.64 11.70
N PRO A 103 10.58 -2.77 11.81
CA PRO A 103 11.98 -3.16 11.64
C PRO A 103 12.38 -4.36 12.47
N VAL A 104 11.97 -4.42 13.74
CA VAL A 104 12.24 -5.59 14.61
C VAL A 104 11.50 -6.81 14.08
N VAL A 105 10.22 -6.68 13.72
CA VAL A 105 9.44 -7.78 13.16
C VAL A 105 10.08 -8.33 11.88
N VAL A 106 10.54 -7.45 10.97
CA VAL A 106 11.23 -7.87 9.74
C VAL A 106 12.49 -8.65 10.07
N ASN A 107 13.32 -8.14 10.99
CA ASN A 107 14.56 -8.81 11.39
C ASN A 107 14.33 -10.19 11.98
N GLU A 108 13.25 -10.37 12.75
CA GLU A 108 12.95 -11.64 13.45
C GLU A 108 12.27 -12.68 12.55
N ILE A 109 11.36 -12.25 11.65
CA ILE A 109 10.53 -13.21 10.91
C ILE A 109 10.75 -13.22 9.40
N CYS A 110 11.36 -12.17 8.82
CA CYS A 110 11.51 -12.03 7.37
C CYS A 110 12.88 -11.43 6.97
N PRO A 111 14.02 -11.88 7.56
CA PRO A 111 15.32 -11.27 7.31
C PRO A 111 15.86 -11.53 5.90
N ASP A 112 15.37 -12.55 5.22
CA ASP A 112 15.93 -13.03 3.95
C ASP A 112 15.31 -12.39 2.71
N TYR A 113 14.24 -11.57 2.89
CA TYR A 113 13.49 -10.99 1.77
C TYR A 113 13.42 -9.47 1.84
N ASP A 114 13.34 -8.84 0.68
CA ASP A 114 13.34 -7.37 0.59
C ASP A 114 11.99 -6.78 1.04
N ILE A 115 12.06 -5.93 2.06
CA ILE A 115 10.94 -5.09 2.53
C ILE A 115 11.40 -3.63 2.51
N VAL A 116 10.62 -2.77 1.88
CA VAL A 116 10.88 -1.33 1.77
C VAL A 116 9.81 -0.54 2.50
N PHE A 117 10.23 0.34 3.40
CA PHE A 117 9.34 1.26 4.09
C PHE A 117 9.34 2.63 3.42
N SER A 118 8.19 3.03 2.89
CA SER A 118 7.88 4.39 2.46
C SER A 118 7.18 5.11 3.62
N HIS A 119 7.87 5.96 4.35
CA HIS A 119 7.34 6.59 5.57
C HIS A 119 7.26 8.12 5.49
N GLN A 120 7.75 8.71 4.41
CA GLN A 120 7.66 10.14 4.20
C GLN A 120 6.22 10.52 3.80
N LYS A 121 5.84 11.75 4.16
CA LYS A 121 4.58 12.29 3.66
C LYS A 121 4.72 12.54 2.15
N ILE A 122 3.81 11.94 1.40
CA ILE A 122 3.73 12.05 -0.07
C ILE A 122 2.42 12.72 -0.48
N ASP A 123 2.37 13.26 -1.68
CA ASP A 123 1.16 13.80 -2.29
C ASP A 123 0.33 12.72 -3.01
N ASP A 124 -0.83 13.11 -3.54
CA ASP A 124 -1.75 12.19 -4.21
C ASP A 124 -1.13 11.60 -5.50
N GLU A 125 -0.30 12.37 -6.24
CA GLU A 125 0.38 11.90 -7.44
C GLU A 125 1.39 10.80 -7.10
N GLN A 126 2.18 11.03 -6.06
CA GLN A 126 3.17 10.05 -5.58
C GLN A 126 2.49 8.80 -5.01
N LEU A 127 1.34 8.96 -4.33
CA LEU A 127 0.57 7.82 -3.84
C LEU A 127 -0.02 7.01 -5.01
N ASN A 128 -0.53 7.67 -6.05
CA ASN A 128 -0.96 7.00 -7.27
C ASN A 128 0.21 6.25 -7.94
N PHE A 129 1.43 6.82 -7.93
CA PHE A 129 2.61 6.09 -8.41
C PHE A 129 2.88 4.82 -7.60
N LEU A 130 2.76 4.85 -6.26
CA LEU A 130 2.95 3.66 -5.44
C LEU A 130 1.97 2.53 -5.81
N TYR A 131 0.70 2.87 -6.07
CA TYR A 131 -0.25 1.88 -6.56
C TYR A 131 0.11 1.37 -7.95
N ASN A 132 0.52 2.26 -8.87
CA ASN A 132 0.85 1.88 -10.26
C ASN A 132 2.16 1.10 -10.40
N ILE A 133 3.10 1.18 -9.46
CA ILE A 133 4.32 0.34 -9.46
C ILE A 133 4.11 -1.02 -8.79
N ALA A 134 2.98 -1.20 -8.10
CA ALA A 134 2.63 -2.45 -7.45
C ALA A 134 1.95 -3.43 -8.42
N ASP A 135 2.29 -4.70 -8.31
CA ASP A 135 1.63 -5.78 -9.04
C ASP A 135 0.37 -6.25 -8.30
N VAL A 136 0.37 -6.11 -6.97
CA VAL A 136 -0.77 -6.43 -6.12
C VAL A 136 -0.74 -5.60 -4.84
N THR A 137 -1.90 -5.13 -4.41
CA THR A 137 -2.07 -4.54 -3.07
C THR A 137 -2.61 -5.62 -2.11
N ILE A 138 -2.11 -5.64 -0.89
CA ILE A 138 -2.61 -6.53 0.16
C ILE A 138 -3.29 -5.73 1.28
N ASN A 139 -4.48 -6.16 1.71
CA ASN A 139 -5.19 -5.57 2.85
C ASN A 139 -5.78 -6.68 3.74
N MET A 140 -5.12 -6.97 4.84
CA MET A 140 -5.53 -7.99 5.83
C MET A 140 -6.20 -7.38 7.06
N ALA A 141 -6.72 -6.14 6.96
CA ALA A 141 -7.33 -5.47 8.09
C ALA A 141 -8.51 -6.28 8.66
N SER A 142 -8.55 -6.45 9.98
CA SER A 142 -9.64 -7.17 10.65
C SER A 142 -10.99 -6.47 10.50
N ASN A 143 -10.98 -5.16 10.31
CA ASN A 143 -12.15 -4.36 10.01
C ASN A 143 -11.78 -3.04 9.33
N GLU A 144 -12.67 -2.57 8.47
CA GLU A 144 -12.58 -1.31 7.77
C GLU A 144 -13.91 -0.55 7.83
N GLY A 145 -13.84 0.78 7.84
CA GLY A 145 -15.04 1.62 7.66
C GLY A 145 -15.49 1.61 6.20
N PHE A 146 -14.63 2.09 5.31
CA PHE A 146 -14.87 2.11 3.87
C PHE A 146 -13.77 1.40 3.07
N GLY A 147 -12.52 1.46 3.55
CA GLY A 147 -11.38 0.86 2.88
C GLY A 147 -10.86 1.72 1.73
N LEU A 148 -10.54 2.99 2.01
CA LEU A 148 -10.03 3.93 0.99
C LEU A 148 -8.89 3.33 0.17
N GLY A 149 -7.88 2.74 0.83
CA GLY A 149 -6.75 2.12 0.13
C GLY A 149 -7.13 0.98 -0.82
N THR A 150 -8.24 0.26 -0.53
CA THR A 150 -8.79 -0.75 -1.44
C THR A 150 -9.34 -0.10 -2.72
N VAL A 151 -10.11 0.96 -2.57
CA VAL A 151 -10.72 1.65 -3.72
C VAL A 151 -9.65 2.39 -4.53
N GLU A 152 -8.71 3.06 -3.87
CA GLU A 152 -7.55 3.72 -4.52
C GLU A 152 -6.75 2.73 -5.37
N SER A 153 -6.45 1.53 -4.83
CA SER A 153 -5.77 0.46 -5.57
C SER A 153 -6.53 0.05 -6.83
N LEU A 154 -7.83 -0.21 -6.71
CA LEU A 154 -8.67 -0.61 -7.84
C LEU A 154 -8.78 0.52 -8.89
N MET A 155 -8.88 1.78 -8.47
CA MET A 155 -8.91 2.92 -9.37
C MET A 155 -7.58 3.10 -10.11
N ALA A 156 -6.45 2.83 -9.46
CA ALA A 156 -5.13 2.81 -10.08
C ALA A 156 -4.91 1.60 -11.03
N GLY A 157 -5.87 0.67 -11.11
CA GLY A 157 -5.79 -0.53 -11.92
C GLY A 157 -5.00 -1.68 -11.28
N THR A 158 -4.63 -1.54 -10.01
CA THR A 158 -3.85 -2.55 -9.29
C THR A 158 -4.77 -3.52 -8.55
N PRO A 159 -4.68 -4.84 -8.80
CA PRO A 159 -5.48 -5.82 -8.11
C PRO A 159 -5.19 -5.81 -6.60
N ILE A 160 -6.20 -6.19 -5.82
CA ILE A 160 -6.07 -6.28 -4.38
C ILE A 160 -6.43 -7.67 -3.87
N THR A 161 -5.66 -8.16 -2.90
CA THR A 161 -5.98 -9.37 -2.13
C THR A 161 -6.32 -8.99 -0.69
N THR A 162 -7.29 -9.69 -0.10
CA THR A 162 -7.77 -9.48 1.26
C THR A 162 -7.83 -10.79 2.04
#